data_fb7185e538b5e284248bfaab31cb0c40
#
_entry.id   fb7185e538b5e284248bfaab31cb0c40
#
_cell.length_a   1.000
_cell.length_b   1.000
_cell.length_c   1.000
_cell.angle_alpha   90.00
_cell.angle_beta   90.00
_cell.angle_gamma   90.00
#
_symmetry.space_group_name_H-M   'P 1'
#
loop_
_entity.id
_entity.type
_entity.pdbx_description
1 polymer ?
#
loop_
_entity_poly.entity_id
_entity_poly.type
_entity_poly.pdbx_seq_one_letter_code
_entity_poly.pdbx_strand_id
1 'polypeptide(L)'
;MNRHGMRWPSSSATIAAAFAALLLVISGAALAAGDVAAVPWPTTGWEASTPEAQGVASSALADLVEFGAKSEMDSLLVVRHGRIVTEAYYAPFRPGMRHLVNSVTKAVVGTLAGIAVQRGEIASVDEPVLESFPWRAVANAEGTKAQLKIAHLLDMTSGLDWNEPLTSAPPETMLEMARSRDWVGFVLDRPMAHAPGTAFNYNSGDWHLVSAILARKTWLDTLEYARRTLFAPLGIADATWRADPQGIRSGGFGLSLQPRDMAKIGYLYLQRGRWAGQRIVSEAWIDRVFHATVDMNLGSTPRFRYASGWWTIPEKRAYLAVGFQRQLIIVLPDSDLVAVVTGKRNYPLLPLIDRLAAAAAAKTALPADAEGNARLADRVRDAALEKATPVGPASPLAATISGKVWRFDRNPLGLRSLLLDLTASEPRFRADYEGGSAEAPRRIEGPVGLDGISRSHAAGELVLAVKARWLGTDTLEFVSHLVNEGVVMTSAITFRGNEADVAFASNQGFTLRLHAVATD
;
A
#
# COMPACT_ATOMS: atom_id res chain seq x y z
N MET A 1 72.26 -50.34 36.86
CA MET A 1 72.16 -50.54 38.33
C MET A 1 71.92 -49.19 39.01
N ASN A 2 71.03 -49.17 39.94
CA ASN A 2 70.61 -48.12 40.83
C ASN A 2 69.70 -46.97 40.26
N ARG A 3 68.44 -47.19 40.55
CA ARG A 3 67.33 -46.18 40.55
C ARG A 3 67.42 -45.31 41.79
N HIS A 4 67.37 -44.01 41.68
CA HIS A 4 67.02 -43.17 42.78
C HIS A 4 65.74 -42.36 42.42
N GLY A 5 64.66 -42.75 43.10
CA GLY A 5 63.38 -42.04 43.02
C GLY A 5 63.40 -40.76 43.89
N MET A 6 63.01 -39.69 43.32
CA MET A 6 62.79 -38.40 44.02
C MET A 6 61.30 -38.22 44.28
N ARG A 7 60.91 -38.20 45.57
CA ARG A 7 59.57 -37.93 46.02
C ARG A 7 59.32 -36.39 46.09
N TRP A 8 58.25 -35.92 45.50
CA TRP A 8 57.76 -34.55 45.69
C TRP A 8 56.71 -34.53 46.79
N PRO A 9 56.71 -33.47 47.66
CA PRO A 9 55.67 -33.33 48.70
C PRO A 9 54.37 -32.76 48.12
N SER A 10 53.27 -33.36 48.49
CA SER A 10 51.91 -32.92 48.22
C SER A 10 51.58 -31.67 49.04
N SER A 11 51.37 -30.54 48.37
CA SER A 11 50.69 -29.36 48.96
C SER A 11 49.57 -28.89 48.02
N SER A 12 48.45 -29.61 48.11
CA SER A 12 47.21 -29.33 47.36
C SER A 12 46.22 -28.43 48.13
N ALA A 13 46.68 -27.64 49.13
CA ALA A 13 45.80 -26.84 49.93
C ALA A 13 45.93 -25.29 49.75
N THR A 14 46.95 -24.83 48.98
CA THR A 14 47.21 -23.37 48.86
C THR A 14 46.86 -22.79 47.51
N ILE A 15 46.50 -23.59 46.52
CA ILE A 15 46.10 -23.14 45.16
C ILE A 15 44.58 -22.95 45.04
N ALA A 16 43.79 -23.59 45.90
CA ALA A 16 42.31 -23.44 45.88
C ALA A 16 41.82 -22.09 46.45
N ALA A 17 42.59 -21.43 47.31
CA ALA A 17 42.17 -20.14 47.87
C ALA A 17 42.46 -18.93 46.98
N ALA A 18 43.41 -19.02 46.05
CA ALA A 18 43.73 -17.94 45.10
C ALA A 18 42.78 -17.91 43.89
N PHE A 19 42.20 -19.06 43.53
CA PHE A 19 41.21 -19.11 42.45
C PHE A 19 39.78 -18.72 42.88
N ALA A 20 39.45 -18.90 44.17
CA ALA A 20 38.13 -18.48 44.68
C ALA A 20 38.08 -16.95 44.90
N ALA A 21 39.18 -16.27 45.17
CA ALA A 21 39.22 -14.80 45.30
C ALA A 21 39.22 -14.09 43.94
N LEU A 22 39.70 -14.73 42.85
CA LEU A 22 39.70 -14.14 41.51
C LEU A 22 38.34 -14.31 40.80
N LEU A 23 37.53 -15.30 41.16
CA LEU A 23 36.17 -15.49 40.67
C LEU A 23 35.14 -14.58 41.35
N LEU A 24 35.40 -14.04 42.53
CA LEU A 24 34.52 -13.09 43.23
C LEU A 24 34.74 -11.63 42.80
N VAL A 25 35.85 -11.29 42.17
CA VAL A 25 36.08 -9.92 41.62
C VAL A 25 35.59 -9.79 40.19
N ILE A 26 35.36 -10.87 39.45
CA ILE A 26 34.78 -10.83 38.10
C ILE A 26 33.25 -10.84 38.14
N SER A 27 32.61 -11.24 39.23
CA SER A 27 31.15 -11.22 39.41
C SER A 27 30.58 -9.84 39.82
N GLY A 28 31.40 -8.84 40.03
CA GLY A 28 30.99 -7.49 40.47
C GLY A 28 30.96 -6.42 39.36
N ALA A 29 31.39 -6.73 38.15
CA ALA A 29 31.45 -5.77 37.05
C ALA A 29 30.48 -6.08 35.89
N ALA A 30 29.50 -6.97 36.11
CA ALA A 30 28.47 -7.30 35.13
C ALA A 30 27.09 -6.71 35.48
N LEU A 31 27.07 -5.53 36.09
CA LEU A 31 25.85 -4.79 36.40
C LEU A 31 26.00 -3.37 35.83
N ALA A 32 25.69 -3.20 34.57
CA ALA A 32 25.08 -2.07 33.87
C ALA A 32 25.35 -2.09 32.37
N ALA A 33 25.19 -3.24 31.72
CA ALA A 33 24.64 -3.19 30.33
C ALA A 33 23.13 -3.21 30.55
N GLY A 34 22.50 -2.04 30.56
CA GLY A 34 21.05 -1.96 30.49
C GLY A 34 20.64 -2.83 29.30
N ASP A 35 19.74 -3.78 29.54
CA ASP A 35 19.10 -4.54 28.50
C ASP A 35 18.59 -3.55 27.45
N VAL A 36 19.34 -3.34 26.37
CA VAL A 36 18.82 -2.73 25.17
C VAL A 36 17.73 -3.72 24.73
N ALA A 37 16.48 -3.40 25.04
CA ALA A 37 15.35 -4.24 24.69
C ALA A 37 15.52 -4.65 23.24
N ALA A 38 15.59 -5.96 23.00
CA ALA A 38 15.83 -6.47 21.65
C ALA A 38 14.78 -5.90 20.71
N VAL A 39 15.25 -5.31 19.60
CA VAL A 39 14.35 -4.76 18.57
C VAL A 39 13.43 -5.89 18.09
N PRO A 40 12.11 -5.77 18.22
CA PRO A 40 11.21 -6.83 17.79
C PRO A 40 11.14 -6.84 16.25
N TRP A 41 11.30 -8.05 15.68
CA TRP A 41 11.26 -8.25 14.23
C TRP A 41 9.99 -9.00 13.84
N PRO A 42 9.03 -8.34 13.16
CA PRO A 42 7.73 -8.93 12.85
C PRO A 42 7.76 -9.88 11.63
N THR A 43 8.83 -10.67 11.45
CA THR A 43 8.96 -11.61 10.34
C THR A 43 7.84 -12.66 10.35
N THR A 44 7.53 -13.23 11.50
CA THR A 44 6.44 -14.20 11.68
C THR A 44 5.12 -13.57 12.11
N GLY A 45 5.14 -12.33 12.58
CA GLY A 45 3.97 -11.57 13.01
C GLY A 45 4.35 -10.40 13.90
N TRP A 46 3.48 -9.43 13.99
CA TRP A 46 3.64 -8.26 14.84
C TRP A 46 3.28 -8.57 16.30
N GLU A 47 4.11 -8.13 17.22
CA GLU A 47 3.73 -8.02 18.63
C GLU A 47 2.83 -6.77 18.82
N ALA A 48 1.87 -6.87 19.73
CA ALA A 48 1.06 -5.73 20.17
C ALA A 48 1.52 -5.24 21.54
N SER A 49 1.24 -3.97 21.83
CA SER A 49 1.48 -3.34 23.13
C SER A 49 0.37 -2.36 23.45
N THR A 50 0.19 -2.04 24.75
CA THR A 50 -0.62 -0.88 25.10
C THR A 50 0.06 0.40 24.61
N PRO A 51 -0.70 1.40 24.14
CA PRO A 51 -0.13 2.66 23.67
C PRO A 51 0.79 3.32 24.69
N GLU A 52 0.35 3.41 25.95
CA GLU A 52 1.08 4.06 27.04
C GLU A 52 2.43 3.41 27.32
N ALA A 53 2.51 2.07 27.26
CA ALA A 53 3.78 1.36 27.42
C ALA A 53 4.80 1.73 26.33
N GLN A 54 4.33 2.20 25.18
CA GLN A 54 5.16 2.71 24.10
C GLN A 54 5.20 4.24 24.02
N GLY A 55 4.76 4.95 25.06
CA GLY A 55 4.77 6.41 25.12
C GLY A 55 3.79 7.08 24.14
N VAL A 56 2.71 6.41 23.80
CA VAL A 56 1.63 6.93 22.94
C VAL A 56 0.37 7.11 23.79
N ALA A 57 -0.33 8.23 23.64
CA ALA A 57 -1.58 8.44 24.35
C ALA A 57 -2.72 7.68 23.65
N SER A 58 -3.38 6.75 24.35
CA SER A 58 -4.53 5.99 23.81
C SER A 58 -5.70 6.89 23.44
N SER A 59 -5.93 7.98 24.19
CA SER A 59 -6.96 8.97 23.86
C SER A 59 -6.70 9.66 22.50
N ALA A 60 -5.44 9.99 22.19
CA ALA A 60 -5.05 10.56 20.90
C ALA A 60 -5.21 9.55 19.74
N LEU A 61 -4.94 8.26 19.99
CA LEU A 61 -5.20 7.20 19.02
C LEU A 61 -6.70 7.00 18.79
N ALA A 62 -7.54 7.12 19.82
CA ALA A 62 -9.00 7.09 19.67
C ALA A 62 -9.49 8.22 18.74
N ASP A 63 -8.94 9.42 18.88
CA ASP A 63 -9.24 10.55 17.99
C ASP A 63 -8.73 10.31 16.56
N LEU A 64 -7.59 9.63 16.37
CA LEU A 64 -7.08 9.22 15.07
C LEU A 64 -7.99 8.18 14.40
N VAL A 65 -8.50 7.20 15.15
CA VAL A 65 -9.46 6.20 14.62
C VAL A 65 -10.76 6.91 14.20
N GLU A 66 -11.25 7.86 14.99
CA GLU A 66 -12.43 8.67 14.62
C GLU A 66 -12.16 9.54 13.38
N PHE A 67 -10.97 10.14 13.29
CA PHE A 67 -10.54 10.87 12.10
C PHE A 67 -10.52 9.95 10.86
N GLY A 68 -10.04 8.71 11.01
CA GLY A 68 -10.04 7.71 9.94
C GLY A 68 -11.44 7.39 9.42
N ALA A 69 -12.42 7.23 10.32
CA ALA A 69 -13.83 7.02 9.94
C ALA A 69 -14.39 8.20 9.13
N LYS A 70 -14.10 9.45 9.55
CA LYS A 70 -14.54 10.68 8.86
C LYS A 70 -13.82 10.90 7.53
N SER A 71 -12.61 10.35 7.39
CA SER A 71 -11.77 10.46 6.19
C SER A 71 -11.96 9.29 5.21
N GLU A 72 -12.91 8.40 5.49
CA GLU A 72 -13.21 7.21 4.68
C GLU A 72 -11.97 6.31 4.47
N MET A 73 -11.19 6.12 5.51
CA MET A 73 -10.13 5.11 5.52
C MET A 73 -10.72 3.70 5.46
N ASP A 74 -9.96 2.76 4.92
CA ASP A 74 -10.24 1.32 4.99
C ASP A 74 -9.44 0.66 6.11
N SER A 75 -8.24 1.17 6.42
CA SER A 75 -7.48 0.76 7.60
C SER A 75 -6.60 1.90 8.13
N LEU A 76 -6.30 1.82 9.43
CA LEU A 76 -5.28 2.61 10.12
C LEU A 76 -4.50 1.67 11.05
N LEU A 77 -3.18 1.59 10.87
CA LEU A 77 -2.28 0.82 11.70
C LEU A 77 -1.13 1.70 12.16
N VAL A 78 -0.83 1.70 13.46
CA VAL A 78 0.27 2.47 14.05
C VAL A 78 1.19 1.53 14.81
N VAL A 79 2.46 1.56 14.43
CA VAL A 79 3.56 0.82 15.06
C VAL A 79 4.48 1.80 15.77
N ARG A 80 4.85 1.51 16.99
CA ARG A 80 5.89 2.25 17.73
C ARG A 80 6.84 1.29 18.42
N HIS A 81 8.15 1.58 18.36
CA HIS A 81 9.21 0.72 18.91
C HIS A 81 9.06 -0.75 18.43
N GLY A 82 8.64 -0.95 17.15
CA GLY A 82 8.43 -2.26 16.57
C GLY A 82 7.20 -3.03 17.07
N ARG A 83 6.26 -2.39 17.77
CA ARG A 83 5.01 -2.99 18.28
C ARG A 83 3.78 -2.26 17.75
N ILE A 84 2.74 -3.00 17.42
CA ILE A 84 1.44 -2.40 17.09
C ILE A 84 0.84 -1.80 18.36
N VAL A 85 0.57 -0.49 18.34
CA VAL A 85 -0.11 0.23 19.43
C VAL A 85 -1.57 0.52 19.11
N THR A 86 -1.96 0.51 17.85
CA THR A 86 -3.37 0.46 17.41
C THR A 86 -3.49 -0.08 16.00
N GLU A 87 -4.60 -0.74 15.74
CA GLU A 87 -4.95 -1.27 14.44
C GLU A 87 -6.48 -1.22 14.30
N ALA A 88 -6.98 -0.42 13.35
CA ALA A 88 -8.39 -0.25 13.06
C ALA A 88 -8.67 -0.59 11.58
N TYR A 89 -9.73 -1.34 11.33
CA TYR A 89 -10.24 -1.67 10.02
C TYR A 89 -11.67 -1.16 9.92
N TYR A 90 -11.94 -0.40 8.86
CA TYR A 90 -13.26 0.21 8.67
C TYR A 90 -14.09 -0.65 7.73
N ALA A 91 -15.25 -1.11 8.24
CA ALA A 91 -16.13 -1.97 7.45
C ALA A 91 -16.48 -1.33 6.08
N PRO A 92 -16.55 -2.15 5.02
CA PRO A 92 -16.46 -3.61 4.96
C PRO A 92 -15.03 -4.18 4.84
N PHE A 93 -13.97 -3.36 4.87
CA PHE A 93 -12.58 -3.83 4.87
C PHE A 93 -12.26 -4.50 6.21
N ARG A 94 -11.48 -5.59 6.18
CA ARG A 94 -11.22 -6.45 7.35
C ARG A 94 -9.76 -6.87 7.44
N PRO A 95 -9.29 -7.28 8.64
CA PRO A 95 -7.95 -7.88 8.80
C PRO A 95 -7.70 -9.02 7.81
N GLY A 96 -6.47 -9.13 7.33
CA GLY A 96 -6.06 -10.16 6.37
C GLY A 96 -6.41 -9.89 4.92
N MET A 97 -7.18 -8.83 4.62
CA MET A 97 -7.43 -8.43 3.24
C MET A 97 -6.24 -7.65 2.66
N ARG A 98 -5.87 -7.97 1.42
CA ARG A 98 -4.97 -7.12 0.64
C ARG A 98 -5.74 -5.87 0.19
N HIS A 99 -5.02 -4.78 0.02
CA HIS A 99 -5.51 -3.57 -0.63
C HIS A 99 -4.61 -3.21 -1.80
N LEU A 100 -5.18 -2.75 -2.90
CA LEU A 100 -4.43 -2.17 -4.01
C LEU A 100 -3.74 -0.89 -3.52
N VAL A 101 -2.40 -0.93 -3.43
CA VAL A 101 -1.65 0.16 -2.79
C VAL A 101 -1.31 1.31 -3.74
N ASN A 102 -1.80 1.24 -4.98
CA ASN A 102 -1.58 2.28 -5.99
C ASN A 102 -0.09 2.67 -6.08
N SER A 103 0.23 3.95 -6.03
CA SER A 103 1.61 4.45 -6.18
C SER A 103 2.56 4.15 -5.02
N VAL A 104 2.11 3.54 -3.91
CA VAL A 104 3.03 2.94 -2.93
C VAL A 104 3.89 1.85 -3.59
N THR A 105 3.42 1.26 -4.69
CA THR A 105 4.19 0.37 -5.56
C THR A 105 5.57 0.94 -5.92
N LYS A 106 5.65 2.25 -6.18
CA LYS A 106 6.90 2.93 -6.54
C LYS A 106 7.97 2.84 -5.45
N ALA A 107 7.56 2.97 -4.19
CA ALA A 107 8.48 2.81 -3.05
C ALA A 107 9.02 1.39 -2.95
N VAL A 108 8.20 0.38 -3.27
CA VAL A 108 8.62 -1.03 -3.32
C VAL A 108 9.59 -1.25 -4.48
N VAL A 109 9.26 -0.79 -5.69
CA VAL A 109 10.15 -0.90 -6.87
C VAL A 109 11.46 -0.15 -6.63
N GLY A 110 11.42 1.03 -6.00
CA GLY A 110 12.62 1.76 -5.59
C GLY A 110 13.48 0.98 -4.60
N THR A 111 12.85 0.29 -3.63
CA THR A 111 13.57 -0.59 -2.70
C THR A 111 14.24 -1.75 -3.44
N LEU A 112 13.55 -2.36 -4.41
CA LEU A 112 14.11 -3.43 -5.24
C LEU A 112 15.27 -2.94 -6.11
N ALA A 113 15.19 -1.71 -6.65
CA ALA A 113 16.30 -1.10 -7.37
C ALA A 113 17.53 -0.90 -6.45
N GLY A 114 17.31 -0.46 -5.20
CA GLY A 114 18.37 -0.36 -4.20
C GLY A 114 19.00 -1.70 -3.83
N ILE A 115 18.20 -2.75 -3.75
CA ILE A 115 18.68 -4.12 -3.53
C ILE A 115 19.50 -4.59 -4.74
N ALA A 116 19.02 -4.34 -5.98
CA ALA A 116 19.72 -4.73 -7.20
C ALA A 116 21.08 -4.01 -7.33
N VAL A 117 21.14 -2.72 -6.96
CA VAL A 117 22.43 -1.98 -6.89
C VAL A 117 23.34 -2.58 -5.82
N GLN A 118 22.84 -2.86 -4.62
CA GLN A 118 23.64 -3.49 -3.54
C GLN A 118 24.19 -4.85 -3.95
N ARG A 119 23.45 -5.61 -4.77
CA ARG A 119 23.87 -6.95 -5.23
C ARG A 119 24.73 -6.89 -6.51
N GLY A 120 24.94 -5.71 -7.09
CA GLY A 120 25.68 -5.53 -8.35
C GLY A 120 24.93 -6.00 -9.60
N GLU A 121 23.63 -6.27 -9.50
CA GLU A 121 22.75 -6.62 -10.63
C GLU A 121 22.47 -5.40 -11.51
N ILE A 122 22.41 -4.22 -10.89
CA ILE A 122 22.52 -2.89 -11.51
C ILE A 122 23.83 -2.29 -11.01
N ALA A 123 24.76 -1.98 -11.90
CA ALA A 123 26.09 -1.51 -11.51
C ALA A 123 26.02 -0.10 -10.88
N SER A 124 25.17 0.78 -11.40
CA SER A 124 24.93 2.13 -10.89
C SER A 124 23.57 2.67 -11.33
N VAL A 125 22.97 3.55 -10.54
CA VAL A 125 21.81 4.35 -10.99
C VAL A 125 22.16 5.34 -12.10
N ASP A 126 23.45 5.56 -12.35
CA ASP A 126 23.95 6.40 -13.45
C ASP A 126 23.99 5.68 -14.80
N GLU A 127 23.66 4.39 -14.86
CA GLU A 127 23.58 3.65 -16.12
C GLU A 127 22.55 4.32 -17.07
N PRO A 128 22.90 4.45 -18.39
CA PRO A 128 21.97 4.93 -19.39
C PRO A 128 20.77 3.99 -19.55
N VAL A 129 19.57 4.55 -19.55
CA VAL A 129 18.32 3.76 -19.65
C VAL A 129 18.27 2.97 -20.96
N LEU A 130 18.67 3.58 -22.08
CA LEU A 130 18.58 2.96 -23.40
C LEU A 130 19.45 1.70 -23.55
N GLU A 131 20.56 1.59 -22.79
CA GLU A 131 21.41 0.40 -22.77
C GLU A 131 20.70 -0.83 -22.19
N SER A 132 19.63 -0.63 -21.43
CA SER A 132 18.80 -1.73 -20.95
C SER A 132 17.86 -2.28 -22.02
N PHE A 133 17.72 -1.61 -23.19
CA PHE A 133 16.80 -1.98 -24.27
C PHE A 133 17.49 -2.01 -25.66
N PRO A 134 18.68 -2.65 -25.83
CA PRO A 134 19.50 -2.51 -27.04
C PRO A 134 18.86 -3.12 -28.31
N TRP A 135 17.84 -3.97 -28.16
CA TRP A 135 17.13 -4.59 -29.29
C TRP A 135 15.97 -3.74 -29.81
N ARG A 136 15.65 -2.63 -29.11
CA ARG A 136 14.49 -1.80 -29.42
C ARG A 136 14.93 -0.56 -30.21
N ALA A 137 14.28 -0.34 -31.33
CA ALA A 137 14.33 0.96 -31.98
C ALA A 137 13.47 1.95 -31.17
N VAL A 138 14.10 2.95 -30.58
CA VAL A 138 13.45 3.97 -29.75
C VAL A 138 13.35 5.27 -30.54
N ALA A 139 12.16 5.86 -30.60
CA ALA A 139 11.96 7.14 -31.25
C ALA A 139 12.76 8.24 -30.54
N ASN A 140 13.42 9.11 -31.32
CA ASN A 140 14.22 10.22 -30.79
C ASN A 140 15.31 9.77 -29.79
N ALA A 141 15.94 8.62 -30.03
CA ALA A 141 16.95 8.02 -29.14
C ALA A 141 18.21 8.87 -28.99
N GLU A 142 18.44 9.84 -29.89
CA GLU A 142 19.61 10.69 -29.94
C GLU A 142 19.47 11.95 -29.07
N GLY A 143 20.54 12.70 -28.94
CA GLY A 143 20.55 14.01 -28.25
C GLY A 143 20.27 13.87 -26.76
N THR A 144 19.28 14.60 -26.29
CA THR A 144 18.94 14.69 -24.85
C THR A 144 18.47 13.36 -24.27
N LYS A 145 17.76 12.55 -25.05
CA LYS A 145 17.25 11.25 -24.59
C LYS A 145 18.38 10.23 -24.33
N ALA A 146 19.46 10.29 -25.09
CA ALA A 146 20.62 9.46 -24.87
C ALA A 146 21.27 9.67 -23.48
N GLN A 147 21.02 10.80 -22.84
CA GLN A 147 21.53 11.15 -21.51
C GLN A 147 20.62 10.65 -20.36
N LEU A 148 19.50 10.00 -20.69
CA LEU A 148 18.55 9.50 -19.70
C LEU A 148 19.17 8.37 -18.88
N LYS A 149 19.26 8.56 -17.55
CA LYS A 149 19.82 7.61 -16.58
C LYS A 149 18.70 6.97 -15.74
N ILE A 150 19.00 5.81 -15.15
CA ILE A 150 18.10 5.16 -14.18
C ILE A 150 17.77 6.09 -13.01
N ALA A 151 18.73 6.89 -12.53
CA ALA A 151 18.50 7.89 -11.48
C ALA A 151 17.38 8.87 -11.84
N HIS A 152 17.31 9.31 -13.11
CA HIS A 152 16.28 10.24 -13.55
C HIS A 152 14.87 9.64 -13.52
N LEU A 153 14.74 8.33 -13.82
CA LEU A 153 13.48 7.60 -13.68
C LEU A 153 13.07 7.47 -12.22
N LEU A 154 14.03 7.07 -11.34
CA LEU A 154 13.82 6.89 -9.91
C LEU A 154 13.37 8.18 -9.21
N ASP A 155 13.83 9.33 -9.70
CA ASP A 155 13.57 10.63 -9.10
C ASP A 155 12.48 11.43 -9.86
N MET A 156 11.83 10.82 -10.87
CA MET A 156 10.81 11.48 -11.71
C MET A 156 11.31 12.77 -12.35
N THR A 157 12.54 12.75 -12.82
CA THR A 157 13.20 13.85 -13.53
C THR A 157 13.66 13.42 -14.92
N SER A 158 12.97 12.45 -15.53
CA SER A 158 13.30 11.92 -16.85
C SER A 158 13.27 12.98 -17.94
N GLY A 159 12.40 13.98 -17.80
CA GLY A 159 12.15 14.99 -18.81
C GLY A 159 11.31 14.52 -19.99
N LEU A 160 10.77 13.29 -19.95
CA LEU A 160 9.82 12.80 -20.94
C LEU A 160 8.51 13.61 -20.86
N ASP A 161 7.91 13.87 -22.03
CA ASP A 161 6.60 14.53 -22.13
C ASP A 161 5.52 13.62 -21.56
N TRP A 162 5.02 13.98 -20.38
CA TRP A 162 4.09 13.16 -19.60
C TRP A 162 3.07 14.02 -18.85
N ASN A 163 1.79 13.71 -19.02
CA ASN A 163 0.69 14.37 -18.32
C ASN A 163 0.03 13.42 -17.31
N GLU A 164 0.45 13.53 -16.05
CA GLU A 164 -0.12 12.78 -14.91
C GLU A 164 -0.13 13.70 -13.67
N PRO A 165 -1.07 14.66 -13.63
CA PRO A 165 -1.08 15.66 -12.58
C PRO A 165 -1.44 15.06 -11.23
N LEU A 166 -0.82 15.57 -10.15
CA LEU A 166 -1.14 15.20 -8.75
C LEU A 166 -2.41 15.91 -8.22
N THR A 167 -3.31 16.29 -9.11
CA THR A 167 -4.60 16.95 -8.84
C THR A 167 -5.76 16.00 -9.12
N SER A 168 -6.98 16.53 -9.18
CA SER A 168 -8.17 15.80 -9.61
C SER A 168 -8.32 15.68 -11.14
N ALA A 169 -7.42 16.30 -11.91
CA ALA A 169 -7.44 16.18 -13.38
C ALA A 169 -7.05 14.76 -13.81
N PRO A 170 -7.59 14.26 -14.93
CA PRO A 170 -7.27 12.92 -15.42
C PRO A 170 -5.77 12.75 -15.73
N PRO A 171 -5.17 11.61 -15.41
CA PRO A 171 -3.79 11.29 -15.78
C PRO A 171 -3.75 10.78 -17.23
N GLU A 172 -3.90 11.67 -18.19
CA GLU A 172 -4.17 11.31 -19.60
C GLU A 172 -3.10 10.39 -20.18
N THR A 173 -1.80 10.72 -20.03
CA THR A 173 -0.72 9.91 -20.63
C THR A 173 -0.61 8.53 -19.96
N MET A 174 -0.84 8.43 -18.64
CA MET A 174 -0.90 7.13 -17.96
C MET A 174 -2.07 6.28 -18.48
N LEU A 175 -3.23 6.87 -18.75
CA LEU A 175 -4.38 6.17 -19.32
C LEU A 175 -4.14 5.74 -20.76
N GLU A 176 -3.43 6.54 -21.56
CA GLU A 176 -3.00 6.17 -22.92
C GLU A 176 -2.03 4.97 -22.88
N MET A 177 -1.01 5.04 -22.00
CA MET A 177 -0.10 3.92 -21.76
C MET A 177 -0.87 2.66 -21.39
N ALA A 178 -1.82 2.73 -20.47
CA ALA A 178 -2.60 1.59 -20.01
C ALA A 178 -3.46 0.94 -21.13
N ARG A 179 -3.81 1.71 -22.19
CA ARG A 179 -4.52 1.21 -23.36
C ARG A 179 -3.59 0.63 -24.43
N SER A 180 -2.30 0.93 -24.37
CA SER A 180 -1.32 0.41 -25.32
C SER A 180 -1.03 -1.07 -25.07
N ARG A 181 -0.54 -1.78 -26.10
CA ARG A 181 -0.11 -3.18 -25.97
C ARG A 181 1.33 -3.34 -25.54
N ASP A 182 2.10 -2.24 -25.55
CA ASP A 182 3.53 -2.20 -25.26
C ASP A 182 3.81 -0.95 -24.42
N TRP A 183 3.74 -1.10 -23.10
CA TRP A 183 3.94 0.02 -22.19
C TRP A 183 5.38 0.52 -22.19
N VAL A 184 6.36 -0.36 -22.28
CA VAL A 184 7.77 0.01 -22.34
C VAL A 184 8.04 0.83 -23.59
N GLY A 185 7.58 0.37 -24.76
CA GLY A 185 7.72 1.13 -26.01
C GLY A 185 7.00 2.47 -25.98
N PHE A 186 5.78 2.48 -25.47
CA PHE A 186 4.99 3.72 -25.33
C PHE A 186 5.77 4.79 -24.54
N VAL A 187 6.40 4.41 -23.41
CA VAL A 187 7.16 5.35 -22.57
C VAL A 187 8.47 5.76 -23.24
N LEU A 188 9.25 4.80 -23.78
CA LEU A 188 10.53 5.09 -24.42
C LEU A 188 10.38 5.98 -25.67
N ASP A 189 9.28 5.89 -26.38
CA ASP A 189 9.01 6.67 -27.60
C ASP A 189 8.47 8.08 -27.32
N ARG A 190 8.12 8.41 -26.05
CA ARG A 190 7.69 9.77 -25.69
C ARG A 190 8.77 10.81 -26.04
N PRO A 191 8.39 11.97 -26.60
CA PRO A 191 9.34 13.06 -26.82
C PRO A 191 9.90 13.60 -25.50
N MET A 192 11.01 14.33 -25.58
CA MET A 192 11.59 15.05 -24.44
C MET A 192 10.92 16.43 -24.33
N ALA A 193 10.36 16.73 -23.15
CA ALA A 193 9.87 18.07 -22.80
C ALA A 193 10.95 18.89 -22.07
N HIS A 194 11.83 18.21 -21.33
CA HIS A 194 12.93 18.83 -20.58
C HIS A 194 14.20 17.98 -20.69
N ALA A 195 15.35 18.58 -20.38
CA ALA A 195 16.57 17.81 -20.19
C ALA A 195 16.46 16.91 -18.95
N PRO A 196 16.98 15.66 -18.99
CA PRO A 196 16.96 14.77 -17.83
C PRO A 196 17.62 15.41 -16.60
N GLY A 197 17.01 15.26 -15.43
CA GLY A 197 17.51 15.79 -14.17
C GLY A 197 17.14 17.25 -13.89
N THR A 198 16.47 17.97 -14.80
CA THR A 198 16.23 19.41 -14.63
C THR A 198 14.85 19.79 -14.07
N ALA A 199 13.85 18.94 -14.22
CA ALA A 199 12.49 19.22 -13.77
C ALA A 199 11.82 17.97 -13.21
N PHE A 200 11.16 18.11 -12.07
CA PHE A 200 10.29 17.08 -11.54
C PHE A 200 8.98 17.05 -12.36
N ASN A 201 8.61 15.86 -12.82
CA ASN A 201 7.30 15.61 -13.42
C ASN A 201 6.79 14.23 -12.98
N TYR A 202 5.66 14.18 -12.27
CA TYR A 202 5.11 12.90 -11.80
C TYR A 202 4.79 12.00 -12.99
N ASN A 203 5.42 10.81 -13.03
CA ASN A 203 5.42 9.95 -14.20
C ASN A 203 5.42 8.47 -13.81
N SER A 204 4.28 7.80 -13.95
CA SER A 204 4.16 6.34 -13.72
C SER A 204 4.86 5.51 -14.80
N GLY A 205 5.07 6.07 -15.99
CA GLY A 205 5.83 5.44 -17.07
C GLY A 205 7.31 5.27 -16.72
N ASP A 206 7.93 6.28 -16.09
CA ASP A 206 9.31 6.18 -15.57
C ASP A 206 9.48 4.95 -14.69
N TRP A 207 8.52 4.73 -13.79
CA TRP A 207 8.53 3.59 -12.88
C TRP A 207 8.28 2.26 -13.58
N HIS A 208 7.49 2.26 -14.65
CA HIS A 208 7.32 1.06 -15.46
C HIS A 208 8.64 0.68 -16.15
N LEU A 209 9.39 1.66 -16.65
CA LEU A 209 10.75 1.43 -17.17
C LEU A 209 11.69 0.87 -16.07
N VAL A 210 11.63 1.38 -14.83
CA VAL A 210 12.44 0.82 -13.72
C VAL A 210 12.09 -0.64 -13.49
N SER A 211 10.80 -1.03 -13.49
CA SER A 211 10.38 -2.42 -13.35
C SER A 211 10.88 -3.29 -14.52
N ALA A 212 10.81 -2.79 -15.74
CA ALA A 212 11.32 -3.48 -16.92
C ALA A 212 12.85 -3.68 -16.86
N ILE A 213 13.59 -2.65 -16.40
CA ILE A 213 15.04 -2.72 -16.18
C ILE A 213 15.37 -3.77 -15.12
N LEU A 214 14.67 -3.78 -13.99
CA LEU A 214 14.81 -4.78 -12.94
C LEU A 214 14.62 -6.20 -13.50
N ALA A 215 13.49 -6.45 -14.19
CA ALA A 215 13.22 -7.76 -14.76
C ALA A 215 14.32 -8.20 -15.72
N ARG A 216 14.84 -7.28 -16.52
CA ARG A 216 15.94 -7.58 -17.45
C ARG A 216 17.27 -7.87 -16.75
N LYS A 217 17.66 -6.99 -15.84
CA LYS A 217 18.98 -7.09 -15.16
C LYS A 217 19.06 -8.29 -14.22
N THR A 218 17.94 -8.66 -13.61
CA THR A 218 17.87 -9.80 -12.66
C THR A 218 17.44 -11.11 -13.32
N TRP A 219 16.94 -11.10 -14.58
CA TRP A 219 16.36 -12.24 -15.29
C TRP A 219 15.19 -12.89 -14.55
N LEU A 220 14.52 -12.12 -13.68
CA LEU A 220 13.35 -12.55 -12.91
C LEU A 220 12.19 -11.60 -13.17
N ASP A 221 10.97 -12.13 -13.14
CA ASP A 221 9.77 -11.30 -12.98
C ASP A 221 9.92 -10.42 -11.72
N THR A 222 9.51 -9.14 -11.80
CA THR A 222 9.71 -8.18 -10.69
C THR A 222 9.05 -8.65 -9.38
N LEU A 223 7.89 -9.33 -9.45
CA LEU A 223 7.26 -9.91 -8.26
C LEU A 223 8.09 -11.07 -7.71
N GLU A 224 8.62 -11.92 -8.58
CA GLU A 224 9.49 -13.03 -8.15
C GLU A 224 10.79 -12.51 -7.55
N TYR A 225 11.38 -11.46 -8.13
CA TYR A 225 12.54 -10.79 -7.54
C TYR A 225 12.21 -10.20 -6.17
N ALA A 226 11.05 -9.54 -6.05
CA ALA A 226 10.56 -9.02 -4.77
C ALA A 226 10.36 -10.12 -3.73
N ARG A 227 9.76 -11.25 -4.13
CA ARG A 227 9.57 -12.41 -3.25
C ARG A 227 10.89 -12.91 -2.67
N ARG A 228 11.91 -13.06 -3.49
CA ARG A 228 13.22 -13.61 -3.07
C ARG A 228 14.02 -12.64 -2.22
N THR A 229 14.02 -11.35 -2.57
CA THR A 229 15.01 -10.41 -2.04
C THR A 229 14.45 -9.44 -0.98
N LEU A 230 13.14 -9.22 -0.97
CA LEU A 230 12.48 -8.31 -0.05
C LEU A 230 11.37 -9.00 0.75
N PHE A 231 10.40 -9.64 0.09
CA PHE A 231 9.19 -10.10 0.76
C PHE A 231 9.45 -11.29 1.69
N ALA A 232 10.15 -12.32 1.24
CA ALA A 232 10.45 -13.49 2.09
C ALA A 232 11.29 -13.11 3.32
N PRO A 233 12.37 -12.31 3.22
CA PRO A 233 13.10 -11.85 4.40
C PRO A 233 12.21 -11.09 5.42
N LEU A 234 11.23 -10.31 4.95
CA LEU A 234 10.30 -9.58 5.81
C LEU A 234 9.12 -10.45 6.27
N GLY A 235 8.97 -11.68 5.77
CA GLY A 235 7.82 -12.53 6.05
C GLY A 235 6.53 -12.01 5.41
N ILE A 236 6.61 -11.43 4.20
CA ILE A 236 5.48 -11.04 3.36
C ILE A 236 5.20 -12.19 2.39
N ALA A 237 4.11 -12.93 2.63
CA ALA A 237 3.75 -14.10 1.82
C ALA A 237 2.62 -13.83 0.82
N ASP A 238 1.72 -12.89 1.16
CA ASP A 238 0.49 -12.64 0.42
C ASP A 238 0.56 -11.29 -0.31
N ALA A 239 1.19 -11.29 -1.49
CA ALA A 239 1.28 -10.13 -2.38
C ALA A 239 0.85 -10.52 -3.79
N THR A 240 0.04 -9.68 -4.44
CA THR A 240 -0.27 -9.77 -5.87
C THR A 240 0.17 -8.50 -6.59
N TRP A 241 0.46 -8.62 -7.89
CA TRP A 241 0.99 -7.49 -8.65
C TRP A 241 0.56 -7.57 -10.11
N ARG A 242 -0.16 -6.57 -10.57
CA ARG A 242 -0.63 -6.46 -11.95
C ARG A 242 0.53 -6.29 -12.91
N ALA A 243 0.38 -6.86 -14.11
CA ALA A 243 1.33 -6.74 -15.20
C ALA A 243 0.73 -5.99 -16.38
N ASP A 244 1.61 -5.50 -17.25
CA ASP A 244 1.24 -4.99 -18.56
C ASP A 244 0.84 -6.15 -19.51
N PRO A 245 0.37 -5.84 -20.73
CA PRO A 245 0.01 -6.88 -21.71
C PRO A 245 1.17 -7.79 -22.15
N GLN A 246 2.41 -7.42 -21.87
CA GLN A 246 3.62 -8.20 -22.18
C GLN A 246 4.12 -9.02 -20.98
N GLY A 247 3.42 -8.93 -19.82
CA GLY A 247 3.77 -9.66 -18.59
C GLY A 247 4.77 -8.94 -17.67
N ILE A 248 5.16 -7.71 -17.97
CA ILE A 248 6.04 -6.91 -17.12
C ILE A 248 5.21 -6.32 -15.98
N ARG A 249 5.62 -6.53 -14.71
CA ARG A 249 4.90 -5.97 -13.56
C ARG A 249 4.89 -4.45 -13.62
N SER A 250 3.71 -3.85 -13.40
CA SER A 250 3.59 -2.39 -13.41
C SER A 250 4.48 -1.77 -12.33
N GLY A 251 5.44 -0.94 -12.70
CA GLY A 251 6.33 -0.31 -11.74
C GLY A 251 5.71 0.87 -11.00
N GLY A 252 4.69 1.51 -11.60
CA GLY A 252 4.05 2.70 -11.07
C GLY A 252 2.87 2.45 -10.14
N PHE A 253 2.21 1.28 -10.25
CA PHE A 253 0.99 0.91 -9.54
C PHE A 253 0.73 -0.60 -9.65
N GLY A 254 -0.39 -1.10 -9.12
CA GLY A 254 -0.84 -2.47 -9.35
C GLY A 254 -0.36 -3.50 -8.35
N LEU A 255 0.46 -3.14 -7.35
CA LEU A 255 0.79 -4.00 -6.21
C LEU A 255 -0.37 -3.99 -5.20
N SER A 256 -0.70 -5.16 -4.65
CA SER A 256 -1.64 -5.30 -3.55
C SER A 256 -0.97 -5.96 -2.35
N LEU A 257 -1.09 -5.33 -1.18
CA LEU A 257 -0.49 -5.76 0.08
C LEU A 257 -1.50 -5.66 1.23
N GLN A 258 -1.30 -6.44 2.27
CA GLN A 258 -1.99 -6.25 3.54
C GLN A 258 -1.41 -5.04 4.29
N PRO A 259 -2.20 -4.29 5.08
CA PRO A 259 -1.70 -3.17 5.89
C PRO A 259 -0.53 -3.53 6.80
N ARG A 260 -0.54 -4.72 7.39
CA ARG A 260 0.56 -5.21 8.23
C ARG A 260 1.84 -5.44 7.44
N ASP A 261 1.76 -5.82 6.17
CA ASP A 261 2.92 -6.01 5.28
C ASP A 261 3.46 -4.67 4.77
N MET A 262 2.58 -3.69 4.52
CA MET A 262 3.00 -2.30 4.25
C MET A 262 3.80 -1.73 5.43
N ALA A 263 3.37 -2.02 6.66
CA ALA A 263 4.09 -1.60 7.87
C ALA A 263 5.49 -2.21 7.98
N LYS A 264 5.70 -3.46 7.54
CA LYS A 264 7.03 -4.08 7.49
C LYS A 264 7.98 -3.33 6.55
N ILE A 265 7.47 -2.84 5.41
CA ILE A 265 8.26 -2.02 4.48
C ILE A 265 8.65 -0.69 5.15
N GLY A 266 7.71 -0.01 5.79
CA GLY A 266 8.00 1.21 6.56
C GLY A 266 9.00 0.97 7.68
N TYR A 267 8.86 -0.14 8.40
CA TYR A 267 9.76 -0.52 9.50
C TYR A 267 11.18 -0.85 9.00
N LEU A 268 11.32 -1.46 7.82
CA LEU A 268 12.63 -1.64 7.18
C LEU A 268 13.35 -0.29 6.95
N TYR A 269 12.63 0.75 6.51
CA TYR A 269 13.18 2.09 6.36
C TYR A 269 13.50 2.74 7.70
N LEU A 270 12.63 2.60 8.69
CA LEU A 270 12.87 3.07 10.05
C LEU A 270 14.14 2.43 10.65
N GLN A 271 14.37 1.13 10.39
CA GLN A 271 15.54 0.36 10.82
C GLN A 271 16.73 0.49 9.86
N ARG A 272 16.75 1.53 9.04
CA ARG A 272 17.86 1.88 8.15
C ARG A 272 18.28 0.74 7.22
N GLY A 273 17.30 -0.03 6.71
CA GLY A 273 17.53 -1.13 5.78
C GLY A 273 18.00 -2.44 6.42
N ARG A 274 18.01 -2.55 7.75
CA ARG A 274 18.28 -3.78 8.49
C ARG A 274 17.00 -4.51 8.85
N TRP A 275 17.07 -5.84 8.93
CA TRP A 275 15.99 -6.70 9.37
C TRP A 275 16.54 -7.97 10.01
N ALA A 276 16.21 -8.23 11.27
CA ALA A 276 16.65 -9.42 12.02
C ALA A 276 18.16 -9.70 11.87
N GLY A 277 18.99 -8.65 12.00
CA GLY A 277 20.45 -8.74 11.87
C GLY A 277 20.99 -8.72 10.43
N GLN A 278 20.13 -8.88 9.43
CA GLN A 278 20.52 -8.86 8.01
C GLN A 278 20.41 -7.45 7.40
N ARG A 279 21.26 -7.15 6.42
CA ARG A 279 21.16 -5.95 5.57
C ARG A 279 20.33 -6.30 4.34
N ILE A 280 19.07 -5.87 4.30
CA ILE A 280 18.17 -6.11 3.17
C ILE A 280 18.45 -5.10 2.05
N VAL A 281 18.53 -3.82 2.40
CA VAL A 281 18.89 -2.74 1.48
C VAL A 281 19.97 -1.88 2.12
N SER A 282 20.88 -1.32 1.32
CA SER A 282 22.04 -0.57 1.81
C SER A 282 21.59 0.69 2.57
N GLU A 283 22.38 1.08 3.57
CA GLU A 283 22.13 2.32 4.30
C GLU A 283 22.25 3.54 3.39
N ALA A 284 23.19 3.51 2.44
CA ALA A 284 23.32 4.56 1.43
C ALA A 284 22.04 4.74 0.60
N TRP A 285 21.30 3.65 0.33
CA TRP A 285 20.01 3.75 -0.36
C TRP A 285 18.94 4.42 0.52
N ILE A 286 18.90 4.07 1.80
CA ILE A 286 18.00 4.73 2.75
C ILE A 286 18.37 6.22 2.88
N ASP A 287 19.66 6.55 2.93
CA ASP A 287 20.14 7.93 2.95
C ASP A 287 19.74 8.71 1.71
N ARG A 288 19.80 8.08 0.52
CA ARG A 288 19.31 8.68 -0.73
C ARG A 288 17.84 9.12 -0.60
N VAL A 289 17.00 8.32 0.03
CA VAL A 289 15.59 8.66 0.29
C VAL A 289 15.48 9.74 1.37
N PHE A 290 16.18 9.58 2.49
CA PHE A 290 16.04 10.47 3.64
C PHE A 290 16.62 11.88 3.38
N HIS A 291 17.55 11.99 2.46
CA HIS A 291 18.14 13.27 2.03
C HIS A 291 17.70 13.66 0.60
N ALA A 292 16.45 13.35 0.24
CA ALA A 292 15.88 13.71 -1.05
C ALA A 292 16.07 15.20 -1.37
N THR A 293 16.55 15.49 -2.57
CA THR A 293 16.86 16.87 -3.02
C THR A 293 15.87 17.41 -4.04
N VAL A 294 15.17 16.52 -4.77
CA VAL A 294 14.27 16.93 -5.85
C VAL A 294 13.01 17.56 -5.28
N ASP A 295 12.80 18.84 -5.51
CA ASP A 295 11.58 19.56 -5.10
C ASP A 295 10.42 19.15 -6.01
N MET A 296 9.30 18.77 -5.43
CA MET A 296 8.09 18.37 -6.18
C MET A 296 7.30 19.58 -6.70
N ASN A 297 7.68 20.80 -6.33
CA ASN A 297 7.05 22.06 -6.76
C ASN A 297 5.53 22.11 -6.58
N LEU A 298 5.01 21.52 -5.49
CA LEU A 298 3.56 21.48 -5.21
C LEU A 298 3.00 22.82 -4.68
N GLY A 299 3.82 23.86 -4.56
CA GLY A 299 3.40 25.16 -4.03
C GLY A 299 2.99 25.13 -2.55
N SER A 300 3.30 24.06 -1.82
CA SER A 300 2.94 23.86 -0.42
C SER A 300 4.04 24.30 0.55
N THR A 301 3.64 24.64 1.78
CA THR A 301 4.54 24.81 2.91
C THR A 301 4.06 23.88 4.03
N PRO A 302 4.92 22.96 4.57
CA PRO A 302 6.31 22.69 4.18
C PRO A 302 6.46 22.12 2.76
N ARG A 303 7.67 22.15 2.21
CA ARG A 303 7.97 21.63 0.87
C ARG A 303 8.02 20.11 0.87
N PHE A 304 7.48 19.52 -0.18
CA PHE A 304 7.64 18.10 -0.45
C PHE A 304 8.82 17.88 -1.41
N ARG A 305 9.66 16.88 -1.08
CA ARG A 305 10.74 16.42 -1.95
C ARG A 305 10.51 14.95 -2.31
N TYR A 306 11.19 14.51 -3.36
CA TYR A 306 11.03 13.17 -3.91
C TYR A 306 12.40 12.50 -4.13
N ALA A 307 12.49 11.23 -3.80
CA ALA A 307 13.59 10.34 -4.18
C ALA A 307 13.14 8.88 -4.17
N SER A 308 13.44 8.17 -5.24
CA SER A 308 13.35 6.71 -5.33
C SER A 308 12.02 6.13 -4.83
N GLY A 309 10.89 6.76 -5.20
CA GLY A 309 9.54 6.30 -4.87
C GLY A 309 8.97 6.86 -3.57
N TRP A 310 9.73 7.63 -2.81
CA TRP A 310 9.33 8.22 -1.54
C TRP A 310 9.16 9.73 -1.63
N TRP A 311 8.12 10.23 -0.98
CA TRP A 311 7.94 11.64 -0.69
C TRP A 311 8.59 11.96 0.64
N THR A 312 9.22 13.11 0.77
CA THR A 312 9.81 13.52 2.04
C THR A 312 9.36 14.93 2.41
N ILE A 313 9.22 15.17 3.70
CA ILE A 313 8.97 16.48 4.28
C ILE A 313 10.13 16.75 5.23
N PRO A 314 11.23 17.38 4.75
CA PRO A 314 12.45 17.55 5.53
C PRO A 314 12.22 18.26 6.87
N GLU A 315 11.37 19.29 6.88
CA GLU A 315 11.05 20.10 8.07
C GLU A 315 10.35 19.29 9.18
N LYS A 316 9.70 18.19 8.82
CA LYS A 316 9.01 17.28 9.75
C LYS A 316 9.75 15.95 9.94
N ARG A 317 10.86 15.76 9.23
CA ARG A 317 11.57 14.47 9.14
C ARG A 317 10.60 13.31 8.92
N ALA A 318 9.63 13.53 8.00
CA ALA A 318 8.60 12.58 7.64
C ALA A 318 8.89 12.01 6.23
N TYR A 319 8.79 10.68 6.10
CA TYR A 319 9.05 9.95 4.87
C TYR A 319 7.82 9.14 4.53
N LEU A 320 7.32 9.28 3.30
CA LEU A 320 6.00 8.84 2.91
C LEU A 320 6.07 8.04 1.62
N ALA A 321 5.55 6.82 1.59
CA ALA A 321 5.09 6.22 0.35
C ALA A 321 3.62 6.60 0.17
N VAL A 322 3.29 7.25 -0.97
CA VAL A 322 1.98 7.85 -1.19
C VAL A 322 1.32 7.25 -2.42
N GLY A 323 0.15 6.65 -2.24
CA GLY A 323 -0.71 6.15 -3.31
C GLY A 323 -2.00 6.94 -3.44
N PHE A 324 -2.63 6.86 -4.61
CA PHE A 324 -3.93 7.46 -4.90
C PHE A 324 -4.95 7.04 -3.84
N GLN A 325 -5.85 7.94 -3.47
CA GLN A 325 -6.85 7.74 -2.40
C GLN A 325 -6.24 7.45 -1.02
N ARG A 326 -5.01 7.95 -0.78
CA ARG A 326 -4.33 7.86 0.52
C ARG A 326 -4.00 6.43 0.96
N GLN A 327 -3.45 5.64 0.04
CA GLN A 327 -2.64 4.49 0.42
C GLN A 327 -1.32 5.03 0.94
N LEU A 328 -1.00 4.80 2.22
CA LEU A 328 0.15 5.47 2.86
C LEU A 328 0.99 4.48 3.66
N ILE A 329 2.31 4.63 3.52
CA ILE A 329 3.28 4.22 4.54
C ILE A 329 3.93 5.51 5.03
N ILE A 330 3.86 5.77 6.32
CA ILE A 330 4.41 6.97 6.97
C ILE A 330 5.50 6.52 7.94
N VAL A 331 6.71 7.07 7.80
CA VAL A 331 7.85 6.79 8.67
C VAL A 331 8.26 8.09 9.36
N LEU A 332 8.23 8.11 10.69
CA LEU A 332 8.61 9.23 11.55
C LEU A 332 9.75 8.80 12.47
N PRO A 333 11.03 8.88 12.03
CA PRO A 333 12.17 8.39 12.81
C PRO A 333 12.32 9.06 14.18
N ASP A 334 12.05 10.35 14.30
CA ASP A 334 12.16 11.07 15.57
C ASP A 334 11.19 10.56 16.64
N SER A 335 10.12 9.90 16.22
CA SER A 335 9.14 9.26 17.10
C SER A 335 9.27 7.74 17.14
N ASP A 336 10.25 7.15 16.44
CA ASP A 336 10.37 5.69 16.24
C ASP A 336 9.02 5.07 15.86
N LEU A 337 8.35 5.66 14.86
CA LEU A 337 6.97 5.36 14.50
C LEU A 337 6.83 5.05 13.00
N VAL A 338 6.03 4.02 12.71
CA VAL A 338 5.48 3.75 11.39
C VAL A 338 3.96 3.76 11.48
N ALA A 339 3.31 4.46 10.54
CA ALA A 339 1.88 4.35 10.37
C ALA A 339 1.54 3.91 8.93
N VAL A 340 0.47 3.14 8.82
CA VAL A 340 -0.07 2.71 7.53
C VAL A 340 -1.54 3.10 7.46
N VAL A 341 -1.93 3.59 6.30
CA VAL A 341 -3.33 3.86 5.97
C VAL A 341 -3.65 3.24 4.62
N THR A 342 -4.81 2.62 4.53
CA THR A 342 -5.47 2.35 3.25
C THR A 342 -6.81 3.08 3.23
N GLY A 343 -7.29 3.48 2.05
CA GLY A 343 -8.51 4.27 1.97
C GLY A 343 -9.06 4.41 0.56
N LYS A 344 -10.17 5.11 0.45
CA LYS A 344 -10.92 5.32 -0.79
C LYS A 344 -11.19 6.79 -1.12
N ARG A 345 -10.49 7.70 -0.41
CA ARG A 345 -10.65 9.15 -0.59
C ARG A 345 -9.34 9.90 -0.35
N ASN A 346 -9.14 10.99 -1.07
CA ASN A 346 -8.06 11.93 -0.80
C ASN A 346 -8.46 12.92 0.32
N TYR A 347 -7.52 13.18 1.22
CA TYR A 347 -7.63 14.20 2.27
C TYR A 347 -6.24 14.81 2.52
N PRO A 348 -6.14 15.98 3.21
CA PRO A 348 -4.84 16.62 3.51
C PRO A 348 -3.92 15.72 4.33
N LEU A 349 -2.65 15.56 3.90
CA LEU A 349 -1.67 14.69 4.58
C LEU A 349 -1.13 15.28 5.88
N LEU A 350 -0.87 16.59 5.90
CA LEU A 350 -0.21 17.25 7.03
C LEU A 350 -0.96 17.09 8.36
N PRO A 351 -2.29 17.26 8.42
CA PRO A 351 -3.03 17.05 9.67
C PRO A 351 -2.93 15.63 10.23
N LEU A 352 -2.81 14.61 9.37
CA LEU A 352 -2.60 13.23 9.80
C LEU A 352 -1.20 13.05 10.40
N ILE A 353 -0.17 13.56 9.72
CA ILE A 353 1.23 13.49 10.17
C ILE A 353 1.38 14.21 11.52
N ASP A 354 0.79 15.40 11.66
CA ASP A 354 0.87 16.18 12.89
C ASP A 354 0.18 15.49 14.06
N ARG A 355 -0.98 14.85 13.84
CA ARG A 355 -1.67 14.04 14.85
C ARG A 355 -0.87 12.82 15.28
N LEU A 356 -0.24 12.11 14.33
CA LEU A 356 0.63 10.96 14.63
C LEU A 356 1.85 11.39 15.45
N ALA A 357 2.51 12.47 15.06
CA ALA A 357 3.67 13.01 15.77
C ALA A 357 3.29 13.48 17.19
N ALA A 358 2.16 14.17 17.33
CA ALA A 358 1.66 14.62 18.63
C ALA A 358 1.27 13.45 19.56
N ALA A 359 0.60 12.42 19.04
CA ALA A 359 0.24 11.23 19.80
C ALA A 359 1.47 10.49 20.36
N ALA A 360 2.59 10.54 19.63
CA ALA A 360 3.84 9.87 19.96
C ALA A 360 4.94 10.84 20.46
N ALA A 361 4.57 11.96 21.06
CA ALA A 361 5.54 12.98 21.49
C ALA A 361 6.38 12.54 22.73
N ALA A 362 5.84 11.68 23.59
CA ALA A 362 6.57 11.20 24.76
C ALA A 362 7.75 10.30 24.35
N LYS A 363 8.88 10.46 25.05
CA LYS A 363 10.11 9.68 24.83
C LYS A 363 10.21 8.44 25.73
N THR A 364 9.34 8.35 26.73
CA THR A 364 9.27 7.25 27.69
C THR A 364 7.83 6.77 27.80
N ALA A 365 7.61 5.62 28.42
CA ALA A 365 6.28 5.13 28.74
C ALA A 365 5.46 6.19 29.51
N LEU A 366 4.18 6.25 29.20
CA LEU A 366 3.20 7.08 29.90
C LEU A 366 2.57 6.28 31.04
N PRO A 367 2.00 6.95 32.07
CA PRO A 367 1.14 6.29 33.04
C PRO A 367 -0.01 5.54 32.33
N ALA A 368 -0.43 4.41 32.89
CA ALA A 368 -1.55 3.66 32.37
C ALA A 368 -2.84 4.52 32.34
N ASP A 369 -3.52 4.54 31.22
CA ASP A 369 -4.79 5.26 30.99
C ASP A 369 -5.91 4.26 30.66
N ALA A 370 -6.62 3.77 31.69
CA ALA A 370 -7.68 2.78 31.52
C ALA A 370 -8.88 3.34 30.73
N GLU A 371 -9.23 4.61 30.94
CA GLU A 371 -10.34 5.27 30.24
C GLU A 371 -10.00 5.51 28.78
N GLY A 372 -8.81 6.04 28.49
CA GLY A 372 -8.34 6.24 27.13
C GLY A 372 -8.25 4.92 26.34
N ASN A 373 -7.75 3.85 26.97
CA ASN A 373 -7.70 2.52 26.35
C ASN A 373 -9.11 1.95 26.08
N ALA A 374 -10.06 2.11 27.00
CA ALA A 374 -11.44 1.69 26.78
C ALA A 374 -12.06 2.47 25.61
N ARG A 375 -11.88 3.80 25.56
CA ARG A 375 -12.34 4.63 24.46
C ARG A 375 -11.71 4.22 23.12
N LEU A 376 -10.42 3.94 23.09
CA LEU A 376 -9.74 3.44 21.88
C LEU A 376 -10.34 2.11 21.40
N ALA A 377 -10.51 1.16 22.33
CA ALA A 377 -11.10 -0.15 22.02
C ALA A 377 -12.54 -0.01 21.46
N ASP A 378 -13.33 0.91 22.01
CA ASP A 378 -14.68 1.20 21.52
C ASP A 378 -14.64 1.76 20.09
N ARG A 379 -13.74 2.73 19.80
CA ARG A 379 -13.60 3.31 18.47
C ARG A 379 -13.13 2.27 17.42
N VAL A 380 -12.19 1.40 17.80
CA VAL A 380 -11.73 0.30 16.94
C VAL A 380 -12.86 -0.68 16.65
N ARG A 381 -13.65 -1.04 17.65
CA ARG A 381 -14.82 -1.90 17.48
C ARG A 381 -15.90 -1.26 16.59
N ASP A 382 -16.20 0.02 16.82
CA ASP A 382 -17.17 0.77 16.03
C ASP A 382 -16.74 0.90 14.56
N ALA A 383 -15.45 1.06 14.30
CA ALA A 383 -14.91 1.10 12.93
C ALA A 383 -15.15 -0.22 12.16
N ALA A 384 -15.10 -1.36 12.86
CA ALA A 384 -15.33 -2.67 12.26
C ALA A 384 -16.80 -2.98 11.96
N LEU A 385 -17.72 -2.10 12.37
CA LEU A 385 -19.16 -2.27 12.16
C LEU A 385 -19.65 -1.33 11.05
N GLU A 386 -20.26 -1.89 10.01
CA GLU A 386 -20.95 -1.08 9.01
C GLU A 386 -22.23 -0.49 9.62
N LYS A 387 -22.37 0.83 9.53
CA LYS A 387 -23.61 1.50 9.94
C LYS A 387 -24.65 1.39 8.84
N ALA A 388 -25.85 0.94 9.19
CA ALA A 388 -26.94 0.82 8.23
C ALA A 388 -27.26 2.20 7.61
N THR A 389 -27.30 2.26 6.28
CA THR A 389 -27.82 3.40 5.55
C THR A 389 -29.35 3.38 5.65
N PRO A 390 -30.03 4.49 5.92
CA PRO A 390 -31.49 4.51 5.94
C PRO A 390 -32.07 4.00 4.62
N VAL A 391 -33.03 3.08 4.71
CA VAL A 391 -33.74 2.51 3.56
C VAL A 391 -35.21 2.90 3.61
N GLY A 392 -35.77 3.22 2.46
CA GLY A 392 -37.20 3.43 2.28
C GLY A 392 -37.96 2.11 2.11
N PRO A 393 -39.29 2.16 1.97
CA PRO A 393 -40.11 0.99 1.68
C PRO A 393 -39.70 0.36 0.34
N ALA A 394 -39.85 -0.96 0.23
CA ALA A 394 -39.65 -1.65 -1.03
C ALA A 394 -40.65 -1.17 -2.09
N SER A 395 -40.18 -0.96 -3.30
CA SER A 395 -41.08 -0.62 -4.43
C SER A 395 -41.86 -1.84 -4.90
N PRO A 396 -43.12 -1.69 -5.29
CA PRO A 396 -43.88 -2.74 -5.96
C PRO A 396 -43.20 -3.27 -7.23
N LEU A 397 -42.37 -2.45 -7.89
CA LEU A 397 -41.59 -2.86 -9.06
C LEU A 397 -40.57 -3.98 -8.73
N ALA A 398 -40.17 -4.16 -7.49
CA ALA A 398 -39.24 -5.20 -7.10
C ALA A 398 -39.68 -6.59 -7.63
N ALA A 399 -40.97 -6.92 -7.51
CA ALA A 399 -41.53 -8.17 -8.03
C ALA A 399 -41.52 -8.25 -9.57
N THR A 400 -41.74 -7.13 -10.25
CA THR A 400 -41.82 -7.08 -11.71
C THR A 400 -40.44 -7.17 -12.38
N ILE A 401 -39.39 -6.61 -11.74
CA ILE A 401 -38.03 -6.58 -12.31
C ILE A 401 -37.17 -7.79 -11.88
N SER A 402 -37.56 -8.46 -10.77
CA SER A 402 -36.81 -9.63 -10.29
C SER A 402 -36.87 -10.77 -11.30
N GLY A 403 -35.69 -11.40 -11.53
CA GLY A 403 -35.53 -12.48 -12.49
C GLY A 403 -35.40 -12.06 -13.95
N LYS A 404 -35.73 -10.81 -14.30
CA LYS A 404 -35.50 -10.30 -15.67
C LYS A 404 -34.03 -10.06 -15.95
N VAL A 405 -33.61 -10.32 -17.20
CA VAL A 405 -32.27 -10.03 -17.68
C VAL A 405 -32.29 -8.72 -18.43
N TRP A 406 -31.62 -7.70 -17.88
CA TRP A 406 -31.45 -6.39 -18.49
C TRP A 406 -30.21 -6.39 -19.37
N ARG A 407 -30.35 -6.21 -20.69
CA ARG A 407 -29.26 -6.17 -21.67
C ARG A 407 -28.88 -4.75 -21.99
N PHE A 408 -27.59 -4.46 -21.92
CA PHE A 408 -27.02 -3.15 -22.16
C PHE A 408 -26.51 -2.99 -23.59
N ASP A 409 -26.62 -1.79 -24.13
CA ASP A 409 -25.89 -1.38 -25.32
C ASP A 409 -24.37 -1.45 -25.06
N ARG A 410 -23.59 -1.49 -26.17
CA ARG A 410 -22.12 -1.48 -26.05
C ARG A 410 -21.65 -0.27 -25.28
N ASN A 411 -20.85 -0.48 -24.24
CA ASN A 411 -20.45 0.56 -23.32
C ASN A 411 -19.00 0.39 -22.84
N PRO A 412 -18.36 1.48 -22.31
CA PRO A 412 -16.96 1.44 -21.87
C PRO A 412 -16.67 0.49 -20.71
N LEU A 413 -17.68 0.11 -19.90
CA LEU A 413 -17.52 -0.87 -18.83
C LEU A 413 -17.51 -2.31 -19.33
N GLY A 414 -17.87 -2.54 -20.59
CA GLY A 414 -18.08 -3.88 -21.14
C GLY A 414 -19.24 -4.63 -20.48
N LEU A 415 -20.13 -3.94 -19.73
CA LEU A 415 -21.30 -4.56 -19.10
C LEU A 415 -22.30 -4.98 -20.16
N ARG A 416 -22.60 -6.28 -20.23
CA ARG A 416 -23.55 -6.87 -21.21
C ARG A 416 -24.93 -7.05 -20.65
N SER A 417 -25.00 -7.56 -19.42
CA SER A 417 -26.29 -7.82 -18.79
C SER A 417 -26.23 -7.68 -17.29
N LEU A 418 -27.37 -7.34 -16.71
CA LEU A 418 -27.63 -7.32 -15.27
C LEU A 418 -28.91 -8.11 -14.99
N LEU A 419 -28.87 -9.01 -14.03
CA LEU A 419 -30.02 -9.67 -13.44
C LEU A 419 -30.08 -9.26 -11.97
N LEU A 420 -31.26 -8.87 -11.52
CA LEU A 420 -31.59 -8.58 -10.12
C LEU A 420 -32.67 -9.53 -9.66
N ASP A 421 -32.45 -10.18 -8.53
CA ASP A 421 -33.47 -10.92 -7.81
C ASP A 421 -33.60 -10.30 -6.41
N LEU A 422 -34.52 -9.36 -6.28
CA LEU A 422 -34.74 -8.55 -5.08
C LEU A 422 -35.82 -9.11 -4.15
N THR A 423 -36.56 -10.12 -4.61
CA THR A 423 -37.69 -10.74 -3.88
C THR A 423 -37.34 -12.09 -3.27
N ALA A 424 -36.17 -12.65 -3.59
CA ALA A 424 -35.67 -13.86 -2.95
C ALA A 424 -35.45 -13.64 -1.44
N SER A 425 -35.48 -14.71 -0.67
CA SER A 425 -35.13 -14.69 0.76
C SER A 425 -33.71 -14.14 1.02
N GLU A 426 -32.82 -14.39 0.08
CA GLU A 426 -31.49 -13.76 -0.03
C GLU A 426 -31.40 -13.00 -1.37
N PRO A 427 -31.65 -11.69 -1.38
CA PRO A 427 -31.57 -10.90 -2.60
C PRO A 427 -30.19 -10.99 -3.26
N ARG A 428 -30.17 -11.14 -4.59
CA ARG A 428 -28.95 -11.38 -5.36
C ARG A 428 -28.91 -10.56 -6.63
N PHE A 429 -27.70 -10.41 -7.19
CA PHE A 429 -27.47 -9.87 -8.51
C PHE A 429 -26.54 -10.75 -9.32
N ARG A 430 -26.58 -10.60 -10.63
CA ARG A 430 -25.61 -11.15 -11.58
C ARG A 430 -25.34 -10.12 -12.67
N ALA A 431 -24.07 -9.80 -12.89
CA ALA A 431 -23.61 -8.92 -13.95
C ALA A 431 -22.65 -9.69 -14.87
N ASP A 432 -22.91 -9.69 -16.17
CA ASP A 432 -22.04 -10.31 -17.17
C ASP A 432 -21.33 -9.22 -17.97
N TYR A 433 -20.03 -9.42 -18.23
CA TYR A 433 -19.15 -8.45 -18.89
C TYR A 433 -18.53 -9.01 -20.17
N GLU A 434 -18.12 -8.12 -21.10
CA GLU A 434 -17.27 -8.46 -22.25
C GLU A 434 -15.83 -8.73 -21.78
N GLY A 435 -15.23 -9.81 -22.32
CA GLY A 435 -13.88 -10.17 -21.90
C GLY A 435 -13.85 -10.75 -20.48
N GLY A 436 -12.68 -10.90 -19.94
CA GLY A 436 -12.44 -11.36 -18.56
C GLY A 436 -11.00 -11.78 -18.36
N SER A 437 -10.49 -11.49 -17.17
CA SER A 437 -9.21 -11.97 -16.63
C SER A 437 -9.45 -12.52 -15.22
N ALA A 438 -8.41 -13.04 -14.57
CA ALA A 438 -8.49 -13.41 -13.16
C ALA A 438 -8.81 -12.19 -12.27
N GLU A 439 -8.41 -11.00 -12.71
CA GLU A 439 -8.58 -9.73 -11.99
C GLU A 439 -9.92 -9.04 -12.31
N ALA A 440 -10.54 -9.38 -13.47
CA ALA A 440 -11.84 -8.85 -13.91
C ALA A 440 -12.67 -9.99 -14.52
N PRO A 441 -13.40 -10.76 -13.71
CA PRO A 441 -14.15 -11.92 -14.17
C PRO A 441 -15.26 -11.52 -15.15
N ARG A 442 -15.54 -12.40 -16.11
CA ARG A 442 -16.64 -12.19 -17.08
C ARG A 442 -18.01 -12.15 -16.42
N ARG A 443 -18.13 -12.73 -15.26
CA ARG A 443 -19.36 -12.76 -14.45
C ARG A 443 -19.04 -12.42 -13.02
N ILE A 444 -19.82 -11.49 -12.49
CA ILE A 444 -19.84 -11.14 -11.07
C ILE A 444 -21.26 -11.40 -10.59
N GLU A 445 -21.40 -12.22 -9.56
CA GLU A 445 -22.69 -12.50 -8.94
C GLU A 445 -22.55 -12.65 -7.43
N GLY A 446 -23.56 -12.24 -6.69
CA GLY A 446 -23.50 -12.31 -5.23
C GLY A 446 -24.74 -11.77 -4.56
N PRO A 447 -24.74 -11.77 -3.23
CA PRO A 447 -25.85 -11.25 -2.43
C PRO A 447 -25.91 -9.71 -2.46
N VAL A 448 -27.10 -9.17 -2.25
CA VAL A 448 -27.38 -7.73 -2.14
C VAL A 448 -28.05 -7.43 -0.81
N GLY A 449 -27.51 -6.47 -0.03
CA GLY A 449 -28.17 -5.97 1.17
C GLY A 449 -29.28 -4.98 0.84
N LEU A 450 -30.49 -5.25 1.30
CA LEU A 450 -31.66 -4.34 1.16
C LEU A 450 -32.05 -3.64 2.47
N ASP A 451 -31.31 -3.92 3.55
CA ASP A 451 -31.50 -3.37 4.89
C ASP A 451 -30.52 -2.24 5.23
N GLY A 452 -29.84 -1.70 4.21
CA GLY A 452 -28.84 -0.64 4.37
C GLY A 452 -27.44 -1.12 4.74
N ILE A 453 -27.25 -2.42 4.95
CA ILE A 453 -25.95 -3.08 5.22
C ILE A 453 -25.49 -3.82 3.98
N SER A 454 -24.22 -3.66 3.62
CA SER A 454 -23.64 -4.36 2.48
C SER A 454 -23.52 -5.88 2.72
N ARG A 455 -23.62 -6.65 1.65
CA ARG A 455 -23.29 -8.08 1.65
C ARG A 455 -21.97 -8.30 0.92
N SER A 456 -20.97 -8.82 1.64
CA SER A 456 -19.62 -9.03 1.09
C SER A 456 -19.49 -10.43 0.50
N HIS A 457 -18.85 -10.55 -0.66
CA HIS A 457 -18.50 -11.81 -1.31
C HIS A 457 -17.24 -11.66 -2.17
N ALA A 458 -16.59 -12.77 -2.48
CA ALA A 458 -15.44 -12.81 -3.37
C ALA A 458 -15.89 -13.07 -4.82
N ALA A 459 -15.24 -12.39 -5.76
CA ALA A 459 -15.38 -12.62 -7.20
C ALA A 459 -13.98 -12.63 -7.84
N GLY A 460 -13.37 -13.82 -7.95
CA GLY A 460 -11.95 -13.95 -8.28
C GLY A 460 -11.07 -13.33 -7.19
N GLU A 461 -10.19 -12.42 -7.58
CA GLU A 461 -9.35 -11.66 -6.63
C GLU A 461 -10.05 -10.44 -6.03
N LEU A 462 -11.21 -10.06 -6.56
CA LEU A 462 -12.00 -8.95 -6.05
C LEU A 462 -12.81 -9.36 -4.83
N VAL A 463 -12.93 -8.45 -3.89
CA VAL A 463 -13.89 -8.53 -2.78
C VAL A 463 -14.91 -7.43 -2.95
N LEU A 464 -16.16 -7.80 -3.17
CA LEU A 464 -17.25 -6.86 -3.32
C LEU A 464 -18.08 -6.81 -2.04
N ALA A 465 -18.56 -5.61 -1.71
CA ALA A 465 -19.60 -5.39 -0.71
C ALA A 465 -20.73 -4.62 -1.40
N VAL A 466 -21.92 -5.22 -1.45
CA VAL A 466 -23.03 -4.75 -2.30
C VAL A 466 -24.26 -4.48 -1.46
N LYS A 467 -24.88 -3.33 -1.68
CA LYS A 467 -26.20 -2.97 -1.12
C LYS A 467 -27.03 -2.19 -2.14
N ALA A 468 -28.34 -2.22 -1.95
CA ALA A 468 -29.27 -1.43 -2.75
C ALA A 468 -30.41 -0.89 -1.88
N ARG A 469 -31.01 0.21 -2.35
CA ARG A 469 -32.21 0.81 -1.75
C ARG A 469 -33.04 1.51 -2.80
N TRP A 470 -34.32 1.58 -2.57
CA TRP A 470 -35.21 2.36 -3.42
C TRP A 470 -35.12 3.85 -3.07
N LEU A 471 -34.91 4.71 -4.08
CA LEU A 471 -34.93 6.17 -3.96
C LEU A 471 -36.34 6.75 -4.20
N GLY A 472 -37.24 5.91 -4.69
CA GLY A 472 -38.63 6.24 -5.01
C GLY A 472 -39.35 4.99 -5.47
N THR A 473 -40.39 5.16 -6.30
CA THR A 473 -41.18 4.03 -6.80
C THR A 473 -40.58 3.32 -7.99
N ASP A 474 -39.69 3.99 -8.75
CA ASP A 474 -39.16 3.51 -10.04
C ASP A 474 -37.62 3.47 -10.09
N THR A 475 -36.94 4.01 -9.11
CA THR A 475 -35.45 4.15 -9.12
C THR A 475 -34.82 3.38 -7.97
N LEU A 476 -33.92 2.46 -8.31
CA LEU A 476 -33.09 1.69 -7.39
C LEU A 476 -31.68 2.26 -7.36
N GLU A 477 -31.18 2.67 -6.20
CA GLU A 477 -29.75 2.91 -5.99
C GLU A 477 -29.08 1.59 -5.68
N PHE A 478 -28.05 1.26 -6.46
CA PHE A 478 -27.24 0.04 -6.32
C PHE A 478 -25.79 0.46 -6.08
N VAL A 479 -25.26 0.12 -4.91
CA VAL A 479 -23.88 0.48 -4.51
C VAL A 479 -23.03 -0.77 -4.48
N SER A 480 -21.97 -0.78 -5.27
CA SER A 480 -20.94 -1.82 -5.28
C SER A 480 -19.62 -1.23 -4.79
N HIS A 481 -19.11 -1.75 -3.70
CA HIS A 481 -17.79 -1.41 -3.18
C HIS A 481 -16.81 -2.55 -3.51
N LEU A 482 -15.83 -2.29 -4.38
CA LEU A 482 -14.68 -3.16 -4.59
C LEU A 482 -13.69 -2.89 -3.45
N VAL A 483 -13.85 -3.65 -2.38
CA VAL A 483 -13.28 -3.34 -1.05
C VAL A 483 -11.76 -3.31 -1.07
N ASN A 484 -11.15 -4.29 -1.73
CA ASN A 484 -9.70 -4.40 -1.82
C ASN A 484 -9.07 -3.50 -2.90
N GLU A 485 -9.88 -2.72 -3.62
CA GLU A 485 -9.46 -1.73 -4.62
C GLU A 485 -9.69 -0.28 -4.14
N GLY A 486 -10.46 -0.08 -3.06
CA GLY A 486 -10.89 1.23 -2.60
C GLY A 486 -11.86 1.93 -3.57
N VAL A 487 -12.55 1.17 -4.44
CA VAL A 487 -13.45 1.70 -5.47
C VAL A 487 -14.89 1.53 -5.05
N VAL A 488 -15.61 2.62 -4.95
CA VAL A 488 -17.07 2.63 -4.70
C VAL A 488 -17.78 3.09 -5.96
N MET A 489 -18.68 2.26 -6.45
CA MET A 489 -19.52 2.52 -7.61
C MET A 489 -20.97 2.65 -7.17
N THR A 490 -21.62 3.73 -7.57
CA THR A 490 -23.05 3.97 -7.32
C THR A 490 -23.78 4.03 -8.66
N SER A 491 -24.82 3.23 -8.80
CA SER A 491 -25.69 3.20 -9.96
C SER A 491 -27.12 3.56 -9.55
N ALA A 492 -27.68 4.63 -10.09
CA ALA A 492 -29.12 4.90 -9.99
C ALA A 492 -29.79 4.30 -11.23
N ILE A 493 -30.57 3.24 -11.03
CA ILE A 493 -31.25 2.47 -12.09
C ILE A 493 -32.74 2.85 -12.08
N THR A 494 -33.18 3.57 -13.11
CA THR A 494 -34.58 3.98 -13.25
C THR A 494 -35.28 3.08 -14.26
N PHE A 495 -36.33 2.39 -13.83
CA PHE A 495 -37.08 1.41 -14.62
C PHE A 495 -38.33 2.04 -15.23
N ARG A 496 -38.58 1.79 -16.53
CA ARG A 496 -39.77 2.23 -17.28
C ARG A 496 -40.30 1.10 -18.15
N GLY A 497 -41.15 0.26 -17.59
CA GLY A 497 -41.63 -0.94 -18.27
C GLY A 497 -40.50 -1.94 -18.53
N ASN A 498 -40.16 -2.15 -19.79
CA ASN A 498 -39.06 -3.02 -20.20
C ASN A 498 -37.76 -2.28 -20.52
N GLU A 499 -37.66 -0.99 -20.22
CA GLU A 499 -36.47 -0.18 -20.39
C GLU A 499 -35.91 0.25 -19.03
N ALA A 500 -34.60 0.41 -18.92
CA ALA A 500 -33.93 0.93 -17.76
C ALA A 500 -32.80 1.89 -18.15
N ASP A 501 -32.79 3.06 -17.51
CA ASP A 501 -31.71 4.03 -17.60
C ASP A 501 -30.83 3.92 -16.35
N VAL A 502 -29.51 3.83 -16.52
CA VAL A 502 -28.54 3.74 -15.42
C VAL A 502 -27.63 4.96 -15.43
N ALA A 503 -27.71 5.76 -14.36
CA ALA A 503 -26.73 6.80 -14.07
C ALA A 503 -25.66 6.21 -13.14
N PHE A 504 -24.45 6.06 -13.66
CA PHE A 504 -23.31 5.46 -12.98
C PHE A 504 -22.32 6.53 -12.53
N ALA A 505 -21.80 6.41 -11.32
CA ALA A 505 -20.74 7.25 -10.78
C ALA A 505 -19.77 6.42 -9.91
N SER A 506 -18.51 6.83 -9.86
CA SER A 506 -17.53 6.25 -8.94
C SER A 506 -16.86 7.30 -8.06
N ASN A 507 -16.33 6.89 -6.92
CA ASN A 507 -15.55 7.76 -6.04
C ASN A 507 -14.21 8.21 -6.67
N GLN A 508 -13.86 7.70 -7.85
CA GLN A 508 -12.69 8.11 -8.65
C GLN A 508 -13.02 9.20 -9.68
N GLY A 509 -14.27 9.72 -9.66
CA GLY A 509 -14.72 10.80 -10.56
C GLY A 509 -15.20 10.32 -11.93
N PHE A 510 -15.26 9.01 -12.18
CA PHE A 510 -15.82 8.47 -13.42
C PHE A 510 -17.35 8.51 -13.36
N THR A 511 -17.98 9.01 -14.41
CA THR A 511 -19.44 9.02 -14.58
C THR A 511 -19.82 8.49 -15.95
N LEU A 512 -20.97 7.81 -16.04
CA LEU A 512 -21.46 7.23 -17.29
C LEU A 512 -22.99 7.10 -17.24
N ARG A 513 -23.65 7.20 -18.41
CA ARG A 513 -25.05 6.85 -18.58
C ARG A 513 -25.15 5.65 -19.49
N LEU A 514 -25.95 4.67 -19.08
CA LEU A 514 -26.20 3.44 -19.82
C LEU A 514 -27.69 3.26 -20.00
N HIS A 515 -28.06 2.60 -21.10
CA HIS A 515 -29.43 2.18 -21.37
C HIS A 515 -29.48 0.65 -21.45
N ALA A 516 -30.54 0.06 -20.95
CA ALA A 516 -30.77 -1.38 -20.98
C ALA A 516 -32.24 -1.72 -21.30
N VAL A 517 -32.44 -2.85 -21.94
CA VAL A 517 -33.75 -3.40 -22.26
C VAL A 517 -33.90 -4.77 -21.62
N ALA A 518 -35.05 -5.03 -20.98
CA ALA A 518 -35.36 -6.33 -20.42
C ALA A 518 -35.63 -7.35 -21.54
N THR A 519 -35.07 -8.53 -21.35
CA THR A 519 -35.40 -9.72 -22.15
C THR A 519 -36.00 -10.77 -21.22
N ASP A 520 -37.00 -11.43 -21.67
CA ASP A 520 -37.63 -12.55 -20.94
C ASP A 520 -36.64 -13.71 -20.73
#